data_8cc1ba279b2fdaccf9296f14544ccdf9
#
_entry.id   8cc1ba279b2fdaccf9296f14544ccdf9
#
_cell.length_a   1.000
_cell.length_b   1.000
_cell.length_c   1.000
_cell.angle_alpha   90.00
_cell.angle_beta   90.00
_cell.angle_gamma   90.00
#
_symmetry.space_group_name_H-M   'P 1'
#
loop_
_entity.id
_entity.type
_entity.pdbx_description
1 polymer ?
#
loop_
_entity_poly.entity_id
_entity_poly.type
_entity_poly.pdbx_seq_one_letter_code
_entity_poly.pdbx_strand_id
1 'polypeptide(L)'
;MNLLTVSTDLISIFLFTTLFLFFARKVAKKVGLVDKPNFRKRHQGLIPLVGGISVYAGICFTFGIVDYYIPHASLYLACAGVLVFIGALDDRFDISVKIRATIQAAVGIVMMVFGKLYLSSLGYIFGSWEMVLGPFGYLLTLFAVWATINAFNMVDGIDGLLGGLSCVSFAAIGMILWFDGQTSLAIWCFAMIAAILPYIMLNLGILGRRYKVFMGDAGSTLIGFTVIWILLETTQGKTHPISPVTALWIIAIPLMDMVAIMYRRLRKGMSPFSPDRQHIHHLIMRAGFTSRQAFVLITLAAALLASIGVLAEYSHFVPEWVMLVLFLLAFFLYGYCIKRAWKVARFIKRVKRRLRRNRGGSPNLTK
;
A
#
# COMPACT_ATOMS: atom_id res chain seq x y z
N MET A 1 -28.12 -0.83 -10.09
CA MET A 1 -27.67 -0.37 -8.76
C MET A 1 -27.83 1.14 -8.68
N ASN A 2 -28.41 1.68 -7.60
CA ASN A 2 -28.64 3.12 -7.49
C ASN A 2 -27.33 3.80 -7.02
N LEU A 3 -26.81 4.74 -7.82
CA LEU A 3 -25.59 5.49 -7.51
C LEU A 3 -25.71 6.25 -6.15
N LEU A 4 -26.92 6.66 -5.80
CA LEU A 4 -27.21 7.32 -4.54
C LEU A 4 -26.95 6.41 -3.34
N THR A 5 -27.35 5.14 -3.42
CA THR A 5 -27.11 4.15 -2.34
C THR A 5 -25.62 3.94 -2.11
N VAL A 6 -24.85 3.74 -3.19
CA VAL A 6 -23.37 3.60 -3.09
C VAL A 6 -22.74 4.82 -2.44
N SER A 7 -23.16 6.01 -2.86
CA SER A 7 -22.62 7.25 -2.29
C SER A 7 -22.95 7.40 -0.80
N THR A 8 -24.17 7.04 -0.38
CA THR A 8 -24.55 7.07 1.04
C THR A 8 -23.78 6.07 1.87
N ASP A 9 -23.53 4.87 1.35
CA ASP A 9 -22.73 3.84 2.02
C ASP A 9 -21.28 4.31 2.22
N LEU A 10 -20.65 4.84 1.17
CA LEU A 10 -19.27 5.35 1.25
C LEU A 10 -19.13 6.52 2.23
N ILE A 11 -20.11 7.44 2.25
CA ILE A 11 -20.16 8.53 3.23
C ILE A 11 -20.34 8.00 4.65
N SER A 12 -21.21 7.02 4.85
CA SER A 12 -21.43 6.39 6.16
C SER A 12 -20.18 5.70 6.69
N ILE A 13 -19.44 4.97 5.84
CA ILE A 13 -18.16 4.33 6.17
C ILE A 13 -17.11 5.38 6.55
N PHE A 14 -17.00 6.45 5.78
CA PHE A 14 -16.07 7.56 6.07
C PHE A 14 -16.39 8.21 7.43
N LEU A 15 -17.65 8.51 7.70
CA LEU A 15 -18.09 9.13 8.94
C LEU A 15 -17.89 8.18 10.14
N PHE A 16 -18.29 6.91 10.01
CA PHE A 16 -18.08 5.90 11.05
C PHE A 16 -16.59 5.77 11.40
N THR A 17 -15.74 5.60 10.39
CA THR A 17 -14.28 5.45 10.60
C THR A 17 -13.69 6.71 11.22
N THR A 18 -14.16 7.90 10.83
CA THR A 18 -13.74 9.17 11.44
C THR A 18 -14.07 9.21 12.93
N LEU A 19 -15.30 8.90 13.30
CA LEU A 19 -15.76 8.87 14.70
C LEU A 19 -14.98 7.82 15.51
N PHE A 20 -14.85 6.62 14.95
CA PHE A 20 -14.10 5.53 15.59
C PHE A 20 -12.62 5.90 15.80
N LEU A 21 -12.00 6.60 14.84
CA LEU A 21 -10.63 7.10 14.96
C LEU A 21 -10.45 8.04 16.17
N PHE A 22 -11.37 8.97 16.39
CA PHE A 22 -11.34 9.86 17.54
C PHE A 22 -11.52 9.10 18.86
N PHE A 23 -12.41 8.09 18.89
CA PHE A 23 -12.57 7.21 20.04
C PHE A 23 -11.31 6.39 20.29
N ALA A 24 -10.81 5.67 19.28
CA ALA A 24 -9.62 4.81 19.38
C ALA A 24 -8.39 5.58 19.85
N ARG A 25 -8.22 6.86 19.43
CA ARG A 25 -7.13 7.73 19.92
C ARG A 25 -7.17 7.94 21.43
N LYS A 26 -8.35 8.12 22.01
CA LYS A 26 -8.49 8.29 23.47
C LYS A 26 -8.12 7.00 24.20
N VAL A 27 -8.59 5.86 23.70
CA VAL A 27 -8.28 4.53 24.26
C VAL A 27 -6.78 4.24 24.15
N ALA A 28 -6.18 4.42 22.97
CA ALA A 28 -4.76 4.16 22.72
C ALA A 28 -3.83 4.92 23.67
N LYS A 29 -4.14 6.17 23.99
CA LYS A 29 -3.38 6.95 24.96
C LYS A 29 -3.46 6.36 26.38
N LYS A 30 -4.63 5.79 26.77
CA LYS A 30 -4.81 5.16 28.09
C LYS A 30 -4.06 3.82 28.18
N VAL A 31 -4.14 2.99 27.13
CA VAL A 31 -3.48 1.67 27.10
C VAL A 31 -2.01 1.74 26.66
N GLY A 32 -1.51 2.94 26.28
CA GLY A 32 -0.13 3.16 25.87
C GLY A 32 0.21 2.59 24.48
N LEU A 33 -0.78 2.45 23.57
CA LEU A 33 -0.58 2.12 22.16
C LEU A 33 -0.21 3.40 21.39
N VAL A 34 0.99 3.90 21.63
CA VAL A 34 1.47 5.18 21.13
C VAL A 34 2.92 5.08 20.68
N ASP A 35 3.24 5.73 19.57
CA ASP A 35 4.61 5.90 19.14
C ASP A 35 5.29 6.98 19.99
N LYS A 36 6.46 6.61 20.57
CA LYS A 36 7.27 7.50 21.40
C LYS A 36 8.42 8.05 20.56
N PRO A 37 8.71 9.37 20.64
CA PRO A 37 9.86 9.92 19.95
C PRO A 37 11.15 9.27 20.46
N ASN A 38 12.03 8.90 19.53
CA ASN A 38 13.35 8.38 19.82
C ASN A 38 14.38 8.99 18.84
N PHE A 39 15.69 8.64 18.98
CA PHE A 39 16.74 9.14 18.09
C PHE A 39 16.48 8.91 16.58
N ARG A 40 15.62 7.95 16.22
CA ARG A 40 15.25 7.63 14.85
C ARG A 40 13.99 8.36 14.40
N LYS A 41 13.00 8.54 15.31
CA LYS A 41 11.67 9.09 15.07
C LYS A 41 11.59 10.53 15.57
N ARG A 42 11.66 11.49 14.64
CA ARG A 42 11.67 12.93 14.93
C ARG A 42 10.27 13.53 14.87
N HIS A 43 9.39 13.14 15.78
CA HIS A 43 8.09 13.80 15.97
C HIS A 43 7.97 14.35 17.39
N GLN A 44 7.04 15.29 17.62
CA GLN A 44 6.77 15.86 18.93
C GLN A 44 5.56 15.17 19.56
N GLY A 45 5.70 14.73 20.82
CA GLY A 45 4.62 14.13 21.60
C GLY A 45 4.35 12.66 21.30
N LEU A 46 3.37 12.09 22.01
CA LEU A 46 2.92 10.72 21.88
C LEU A 46 1.88 10.64 20.77
N ILE A 47 2.15 9.91 19.70
CA ILE A 47 1.23 9.77 18.55
C ILE A 47 0.57 8.40 18.61
N PRO A 48 -0.77 8.30 18.70
CA PRO A 48 -1.50 7.02 18.74
C PRO A 48 -1.33 6.20 17.45
N LEU A 49 -1.10 4.89 17.62
CA LEU A 49 -0.98 3.90 16.56
C LEU A 49 -2.33 3.19 16.37
N VAL A 50 -3.30 3.90 15.78
CA VAL A 50 -4.69 3.43 15.69
C VAL A 50 -5.27 3.48 14.29
N GLY A 51 -4.49 3.89 13.31
CA GLY A 51 -4.96 3.97 11.93
C GLY A 51 -5.47 2.63 11.43
N GLY A 52 -4.67 1.58 11.58
CA GLY A 52 -5.03 0.23 11.14
C GLY A 52 -6.26 -0.35 11.86
N ILE A 53 -6.33 -0.19 13.18
CA ILE A 53 -7.48 -0.64 13.98
C ILE A 53 -8.76 0.06 13.51
N SER A 54 -8.67 1.36 13.19
CA SER A 54 -9.83 2.15 12.75
C SER A 54 -10.26 1.81 11.33
N VAL A 55 -9.31 1.55 10.43
CA VAL A 55 -9.61 1.06 9.08
C VAL A 55 -10.29 -0.32 9.15
N TYR A 56 -9.78 -1.24 9.99
CA TYR A 56 -10.40 -2.54 10.18
C TYR A 56 -11.83 -2.42 10.74
N ALA A 57 -12.07 -1.55 11.71
CA ALA A 57 -13.42 -1.27 12.23
C ALA A 57 -14.34 -0.72 11.13
N GLY A 58 -13.83 0.17 10.25
CA GLY A 58 -14.55 0.66 9.08
C GLY A 58 -14.91 -0.44 8.09
N ILE A 59 -13.99 -1.42 7.88
CA ILE A 59 -14.25 -2.59 7.05
C ILE A 59 -15.34 -3.48 7.68
N CYS A 60 -15.26 -3.77 8.97
CA CYS A 60 -16.31 -4.52 9.68
C CYS A 60 -17.67 -3.82 9.54
N PHE A 61 -17.70 -2.50 9.67
CA PHE A 61 -18.92 -1.71 9.46
C PHE A 61 -19.43 -1.83 8.03
N THR A 62 -18.54 -1.78 7.02
CA THR A 62 -18.88 -1.98 5.61
C THR A 62 -19.63 -3.30 5.41
N PHE A 63 -19.07 -4.42 5.89
CA PHE A 63 -19.70 -5.74 5.78
C PHE A 63 -21.00 -5.88 6.56
N GLY A 64 -21.27 -4.98 7.50
CA GLY A 64 -22.51 -4.93 8.27
C GLY A 64 -23.64 -4.13 7.62
N ILE A 65 -23.33 -3.15 6.74
CA ILE A 65 -24.33 -2.26 6.13
C ILE A 65 -24.53 -2.49 4.63
N VAL A 66 -23.55 -3.09 3.95
CA VAL A 66 -23.57 -3.29 2.50
C VAL A 66 -24.19 -4.65 2.18
N ASP A 67 -25.36 -4.64 1.53
CA ASP A 67 -26.10 -5.85 1.12
C ASP A 67 -25.53 -6.49 -0.17
N TYR A 68 -24.22 -6.38 -0.41
CA TYR A 68 -23.59 -6.98 -1.60
C TYR A 68 -22.85 -8.25 -1.23
N TYR A 69 -23.02 -9.26 -2.07
CA TYR A 69 -22.26 -10.49 -1.90
C TYR A 69 -20.77 -10.25 -2.17
N ILE A 70 -19.96 -10.43 -1.14
CA ILE A 70 -18.51 -10.43 -1.24
C ILE A 70 -18.02 -11.84 -0.94
N PRO A 71 -17.31 -12.48 -1.89
CA PRO A 71 -16.81 -13.82 -1.70
C PRO A 71 -15.95 -13.94 -0.43
N HIS A 72 -16.12 -15.02 0.31
CA HIS A 72 -15.29 -15.33 1.50
C HIS A 72 -15.22 -14.22 2.58
N ALA A 73 -16.23 -13.34 2.67
CA ALA A 73 -16.24 -12.17 3.56
C ALA A 73 -15.91 -12.50 5.03
N SER A 74 -16.52 -13.53 5.59
CA SER A 74 -16.29 -13.94 6.99
C SER A 74 -14.86 -14.47 7.20
N LEU A 75 -14.35 -15.24 6.24
CA LEU A 75 -12.97 -15.74 6.27
C LEU A 75 -11.98 -14.58 6.17
N TYR A 76 -12.22 -13.63 5.26
CA TYR A 76 -11.40 -12.43 5.13
C TYR A 76 -11.37 -11.63 6.43
N LEU A 77 -12.55 -11.35 7.03
CA LEU A 77 -12.61 -10.62 8.29
C LEU A 77 -11.88 -11.32 9.42
N ALA A 78 -12.01 -12.64 9.54
CA ALA A 78 -11.29 -13.41 10.55
C ALA A 78 -9.76 -13.31 10.35
N CYS A 79 -9.27 -13.54 9.13
CA CYS A 79 -7.85 -13.45 8.79
C CYS A 79 -7.29 -12.03 9.01
N ALA A 80 -8.00 -11.02 8.52
CA ALA A 80 -7.63 -9.61 8.69
C ALA A 80 -7.63 -9.21 10.17
N GLY A 81 -8.62 -9.67 10.95
CA GLY A 81 -8.71 -9.44 12.39
C GLY A 81 -7.52 -10.01 13.16
N VAL A 82 -7.10 -11.23 12.85
CA VAL A 82 -5.87 -11.83 13.42
C VAL A 82 -4.65 -10.98 13.10
N LEU A 83 -4.49 -10.55 11.85
CA LEU A 83 -3.34 -9.73 11.45
C LEU A 83 -3.34 -8.36 12.12
N VAL A 84 -4.50 -7.72 12.24
CA VAL A 84 -4.66 -6.43 12.94
C VAL A 84 -4.34 -6.58 14.43
N PHE A 85 -4.84 -7.64 15.06
CA PHE A 85 -4.57 -7.92 16.47
C PHE A 85 -3.07 -8.13 16.73
N ILE A 86 -2.41 -8.95 15.92
CA ILE A 86 -0.98 -9.20 16.04
C ILE A 86 -0.17 -7.94 15.71
N GLY A 87 -0.56 -7.16 14.70
CA GLY A 87 0.08 -5.89 14.39
C GLY A 87 -0.06 -4.87 15.53
N ALA A 88 -1.20 -4.82 16.20
CA ALA A 88 -1.39 -3.95 17.36
C ALA A 88 -0.56 -4.41 18.58
N LEU A 89 -0.37 -5.72 18.76
CA LEU A 89 0.55 -6.25 19.75
C LEU A 89 2.01 -5.92 19.40
N ASP A 90 2.37 -5.97 18.11
CA ASP A 90 3.69 -5.57 17.62
C ASP A 90 3.96 -4.08 17.88
N ASP A 91 3.02 -3.22 17.53
CA ASP A 91 3.06 -1.78 17.80
C ASP A 91 3.26 -1.46 19.31
N ARG A 92 2.82 -2.35 20.19
CA ARG A 92 2.90 -2.16 21.65
C ARG A 92 4.14 -2.81 22.27
N PHE A 93 4.51 -4.02 21.81
CA PHE A 93 5.48 -4.90 22.48
C PHE A 93 6.72 -5.24 21.65
N ASP A 94 6.81 -4.76 20.40
CA ASP A 94 7.93 -5.01 19.46
C ASP A 94 8.18 -6.53 19.27
N ILE A 95 7.18 -7.20 18.69
CA ILE A 95 7.18 -8.66 18.47
C ILE A 95 8.27 -9.03 17.45
N SER A 96 8.92 -10.18 17.67
CA SER A 96 9.97 -10.64 16.77
C SER A 96 9.48 -10.87 15.34
N VAL A 97 10.33 -10.55 14.37
CA VAL A 97 10.04 -10.75 12.93
C VAL A 97 9.63 -12.19 12.61
N LYS A 98 10.22 -13.18 13.33
CA LYS A 98 9.90 -14.60 13.14
C LYS A 98 8.44 -14.89 13.47
N ILE A 99 7.93 -14.42 14.61
CA ILE A 99 6.53 -14.60 15.02
C ILE A 99 5.58 -13.98 14.01
N ARG A 100 5.85 -12.74 13.59
CA ARG A 100 5.04 -12.04 12.58
C ARG A 100 5.00 -12.80 11.26
N ALA A 101 6.15 -13.23 10.76
CA ALA A 101 6.25 -14.00 9.52
C ALA A 101 5.52 -15.36 9.62
N THR A 102 5.61 -16.04 10.75
CA THR A 102 4.90 -17.31 10.97
C THR A 102 3.38 -17.11 10.95
N ILE A 103 2.87 -16.05 11.58
CA ILE A 103 1.43 -15.76 11.59
C ILE A 103 0.94 -15.33 10.21
N GLN A 104 1.71 -14.51 9.49
CA GLN A 104 1.39 -14.15 8.10
C GLN A 104 1.34 -15.38 7.20
N ALA A 105 2.27 -16.33 7.37
CA ALA A 105 2.26 -17.59 6.63
C ALA A 105 1.05 -18.45 7.01
N ALA A 106 0.72 -18.57 8.30
CA ALA A 106 -0.45 -19.33 8.77
C ALA A 106 -1.75 -18.74 8.20
N VAL A 107 -1.92 -17.41 8.23
CA VAL A 107 -3.07 -16.73 7.61
C VAL A 107 -3.11 -16.96 6.10
N GLY A 108 -1.97 -16.92 5.41
CA GLY A 108 -1.88 -17.29 3.99
C GLY A 108 -2.30 -18.72 3.71
N ILE A 109 -1.91 -19.69 4.57
CA ILE A 109 -2.36 -21.09 4.45
C ILE A 109 -3.87 -21.19 4.65
N VAL A 110 -4.42 -20.53 5.66
CA VAL A 110 -5.88 -20.50 5.92
C VAL A 110 -6.63 -19.93 4.72
N MET A 111 -6.15 -18.84 4.13
CA MET A 111 -6.70 -18.26 2.90
C MET A 111 -6.70 -19.25 1.74
N MET A 112 -5.59 -19.98 1.52
CA MET A 112 -5.49 -20.94 0.43
C MET A 112 -6.37 -22.17 0.66
N VAL A 113 -6.43 -22.69 1.89
CA VAL A 113 -7.16 -23.95 2.20
C VAL A 113 -8.67 -23.70 2.21
N PHE A 114 -9.14 -22.69 2.93
CA PHE A 114 -10.57 -22.43 3.12
C PHE A 114 -11.15 -21.50 2.07
N GLY A 115 -10.37 -20.51 1.59
CA GLY A 115 -10.79 -19.58 0.53
C GLY A 115 -10.48 -20.09 -0.87
N LYS A 116 -9.62 -21.13 -1.01
CA LYS A 116 -9.11 -21.59 -2.31
C LYS A 116 -8.44 -20.48 -3.14
N LEU A 117 -7.98 -19.43 -2.47
CA LEU A 117 -7.33 -18.28 -3.06
C LEU A 117 -5.82 -18.53 -3.14
N TYR A 118 -5.36 -18.92 -4.32
CA TYR A 118 -3.94 -19.15 -4.61
C TYR A 118 -3.63 -18.89 -6.08
N LEU A 119 -2.39 -18.58 -6.38
CA LEU A 119 -1.90 -18.39 -7.73
C LEU A 119 -1.88 -19.73 -8.45
N SER A 120 -2.90 -19.99 -9.26
CA SER A 120 -3.00 -21.18 -10.11
C SER A 120 -2.32 -20.95 -11.47
N SER A 121 -2.34 -19.71 -11.95
CA SER A 121 -1.80 -19.29 -13.23
C SER A 121 -1.12 -17.92 -13.14
N LEU A 122 -0.12 -17.69 -13.95
CA LEU A 122 0.49 -16.37 -14.20
C LEU A 122 -0.03 -15.71 -15.48
N GLY A 123 -1.05 -16.29 -16.11
CA GLY A 123 -1.60 -15.79 -17.37
C GLY A 123 -0.71 -16.11 -18.59
N TYR A 124 -0.85 -15.31 -19.62
CA TYR A 124 -0.18 -15.49 -20.92
C TYR A 124 1.17 -14.76 -21.01
N ILE A 125 2.00 -14.91 -19.97
CA ILE A 125 3.30 -14.22 -19.87
C ILE A 125 4.34 -14.67 -20.92
N PHE A 126 4.09 -15.79 -21.61
CA PHE A 126 4.93 -16.28 -22.73
C PHE A 126 4.23 -16.15 -24.10
N GLY A 127 3.11 -15.45 -24.15
CA GLY A 127 2.40 -15.06 -25.37
C GLY A 127 1.31 -16.01 -25.79
N SER A 128 1.64 -17.25 -26.19
CA SER A 128 0.68 -18.15 -26.85
C SER A 128 0.03 -19.20 -25.92
N TRP A 129 0.55 -19.40 -24.72
CA TRP A 129 0.07 -20.39 -23.78
C TRP A 129 0.01 -19.86 -22.35
N GLU A 130 -0.97 -20.32 -21.61
CA GLU A 130 -1.17 -19.95 -20.21
C GLU A 130 -0.16 -20.67 -19.32
N MET A 131 0.53 -19.91 -18.46
CA MET A 131 1.49 -20.48 -17.51
C MET A 131 0.80 -20.96 -16.24
N VAL A 132 0.35 -22.21 -16.24
CA VAL A 132 -0.25 -22.88 -15.09
C VAL A 132 0.85 -23.34 -14.12
N LEU A 133 0.69 -23.01 -12.84
CA LEU A 133 1.72 -23.24 -11.81
C LEU A 133 1.62 -24.59 -11.09
N GLY A 134 0.45 -25.23 -11.13
CA GLY A 134 0.22 -26.47 -10.39
C GLY A 134 0.55 -26.33 -8.88
N PRO A 135 1.20 -27.35 -8.24
CA PRO A 135 1.55 -27.29 -6.82
C PRO A 135 2.50 -26.17 -6.43
N PHE A 136 3.33 -25.66 -7.36
CA PHE A 136 4.23 -24.53 -7.12
C PHE A 136 3.44 -23.24 -6.82
N GLY A 137 2.20 -23.14 -7.30
CA GLY A 137 1.33 -22.00 -7.04
C GLY A 137 1.09 -21.73 -5.55
N TYR A 138 0.98 -22.77 -4.72
CA TYR A 138 0.83 -22.60 -3.26
C TYR A 138 2.05 -21.92 -2.63
N LEU A 139 3.26 -22.35 -3.01
CA LEU A 139 4.48 -21.75 -2.50
C LEU A 139 4.62 -20.29 -2.97
N LEU A 140 4.34 -20.04 -4.25
CA LEU A 140 4.38 -18.69 -4.81
C LEU A 140 3.34 -17.78 -4.15
N THR A 141 2.16 -18.30 -3.80
CA THR A 141 1.13 -17.56 -3.07
C THR A 141 1.60 -17.14 -1.69
N LEU A 142 2.21 -18.03 -0.92
CA LEU A 142 2.78 -17.68 0.39
C LEU A 142 3.82 -16.57 0.26
N PHE A 143 4.67 -16.66 -0.76
CA PHE A 143 5.66 -15.63 -1.04
C PHE A 143 4.99 -14.31 -1.45
N ALA A 144 3.96 -14.33 -2.29
CA ALA A 144 3.22 -13.15 -2.72
C ALA A 144 2.49 -12.45 -1.56
N VAL A 145 1.84 -13.21 -0.67
CA VAL A 145 1.20 -12.70 0.55
C VAL A 145 2.24 -12.00 1.43
N TRP A 146 3.33 -12.69 1.72
CA TRP A 146 4.41 -12.15 2.52
C TRP A 146 5.04 -10.91 1.88
N ALA A 147 5.32 -10.95 0.58
CA ALA A 147 5.91 -9.84 -0.16
C ALA A 147 5.00 -8.62 -0.16
N THR A 148 3.70 -8.78 -0.43
CA THR A 148 2.76 -7.66 -0.49
C THR A 148 2.58 -7.01 0.89
N ILE A 149 2.42 -7.79 1.94
CA ILE A 149 2.33 -7.28 3.32
C ILE A 149 3.59 -6.46 3.64
N ASN A 150 4.78 -7.01 3.36
CA ASN A 150 6.04 -6.32 3.68
C ASN A 150 6.27 -5.10 2.77
N ALA A 151 5.85 -5.13 1.51
CA ALA A 151 5.97 -4.00 0.60
C ALA A 151 5.18 -2.79 1.13
N PHE A 152 3.93 -3.00 1.58
CA PHE A 152 3.12 -1.93 2.17
C PHE A 152 3.63 -1.50 3.55
N ASN A 153 4.16 -2.41 4.36
CA ASN A 153 4.80 -2.06 5.64
C ASN A 153 6.07 -1.19 5.45
N MET A 154 6.91 -1.53 4.47
CA MET A 154 8.16 -0.81 4.22
C MET A 154 7.97 0.60 3.65
N VAL A 155 6.86 0.90 2.99
CA VAL A 155 6.58 2.25 2.47
C VAL A 155 5.95 3.18 3.51
N ASP A 156 5.54 2.69 4.69
CA ASP A 156 5.00 3.50 5.79
C ASP A 156 6.11 4.31 6.51
N GLY A 157 6.84 5.12 5.77
CA GLY A 157 8.00 5.86 6.28
C GLY A 157 7.82 7.38 6.36
N ILE A 158 6.77 7.94 5.76
CA ILE A 158 6.41 9.37 5.84
C ILE A 158 4.90 9.56 5.86
N ASP A 159 4.47 10.68 6.43
CA ASP A 159 3.05 11.01 6.58
C ASP A 159 2.31 10.92 5.24
N GLY A 160 1.17 10.21 5.26
CA GLY A 160 0.25 10.02 4.15
C GLY A 160 0.65 8.96 3.13
N LEU A 161 1.92 8.53 3.07
CA LEU A 161 2.43 7.74 1.94
C LEU A 161 1.75 6.37 1.84
N LEU A 162 1.69 5.61 2.92
CA LEU A 162 1.00 4.32 2.92
C LEU A 162 -0.46 4.48 2.50
N GLY A 163 -1.19 5.43 3.10
CA GLY A 163 -2.59 5.67 2.76
C GLY A 163 -2.78 6.08 1.30
N GLY A 164 -1.94 6.98 0.77
CA GLY A 164 -2.00 7.41 -0.63
C GLY A 164 -1.75 6.28 -1.62
N LEU A 165 -0.71 5.45 -1.38
CA LEU A 165 -0.41 4.29 -2.22
C LEU A 165 -1.52 3.24 -2.15
N SER A 166 -2.11 3.03 -0.97
CA SER A 166 -3.26 2.13 -0.80
C SER A 166 -4.48 2.60 -1.59
N CYS A 167 -4.80 3.91 -1.50
CA CYS A 167 -5.90 4.49 -2.28
C CYS A 167 -5.67 4.34 -3.79
N VAL A 168 -4.44 4.49 -4.27
CA VAL A 168 -4.10 4.26 -5.69
C VAL A 168 -4.36 2.80 -6.07
N SER A 169 -3.89 1.83 -5.26
CA SER A 169 -4.09 0.42 -5.54
C SER A 169 -5.58 0.04 -5.54
N PHE A 170 -6.34 0.44 -4.50
CA PHE A 170 -7.77 0.15 -4.44
C PHE A 170 -8.58 0.88 -5.51
N ALA A 171 -8.20 2.11 -5.89
CA ALA A 171 -8.86 2.81 -6.99
C ALA A 171 -8.63 2.10 -8.33
N ALA A 172 -7.40 1.66 -8.60
CA ALA A 172 -7.08 0.94 -9.82
C ALA A 172 -7.84 -0.38 -9.94
N ILE A 173 -7.82 -1.21 -8.87
CA ILE A 173 -8.58 -2.47 -8.83
C ILE A 173 -10.08 -2.17 -8.97
N GLY A 174 -10.60 -1.23 -8.18
CA GLY A 174 -12.02 -0.89 -8.19
C GLY A 174 -12.52 -0.36 -9.52
N MET A 175 -11.69 0.42 -10.26
CA MET A 175 -12.04 0.87 -11.61
C MET A 175 -12.13 -0.28 -12.60
N ILE A 176 -11.16 -1.20 -12.63
CA ILE A 176 -11.22 -2.36 -13.53
C ILE A 176 -12.47 -3.19 -13.22
N LEU A 177 -12.72 -3.50 -11.96
CA LEU A 177 -13.89 -4.28 -11.53
C LEU A 177 -15.22 -3.60 -11.86
N TRP A 178 -15.26 -2.26 -11.74
CA TRP A 178 -16.45 -1.50 -12.08
C TRP A 178 -16.80 -1.59 -13.58
N PHE A 179 -15.79 -1.44 -14.43
CA PHE A 179 -15.97 -1.54 -15.89
C PHE A 179 -16.22 -2.98 -16.35
N ASP A 180 -15.71 -3.99 -15.64
CA ASP A 180 -15.98 -5.41 -15.88
C ASP A 180 -17.38 -5.86 -15.36
N GLY A 181 -18.10 -4.98 -14.64
CA GLY A 181 -19.42 -5.29 -14.08
C GLY A 181 -19.40 -6.02 -12.74
N GLN A 182 -18.24 -6.28 -12.14
CA GLN A 182 -18.09 -6.88 -10.81
C GLN A 182 -18.28 -5.84 -9.69
N THR A 183 -19.46 -5.26 -9.67
CA THR A 183 -19.80 -4.08 -8.85
C THR A 183 -19.62 -4.30 -7.36
N SER A 184 -19.90 -5.49 -6.83
CA SER A 184 -19.74 -5.80 -5.40
C SER A 184 -18.29 -5.67 -4.95
N LEU A 185 -17.35 -6.25 -5.69
CA LEU A 185 -15.91 -6.14 -5.39
C LEU A 185 -15.38 -4.72 -5.65
N ALA A 186 -15.89 -4.02 -6.66
CA ALA A 186 -15.55 -2.63 -6.92
C ALA A 186 -15.96 -1.73 -5.74
N ILE A 187 -17.18 -1.91 -5.20
CA ILE A 187 -17.64 -1.16 -4.04
C ILE A 187 -16.79 -1.46 -2.82
N TRP A 188 -16.37 -2.71 -2.61
CA TRP A 188 -15.46 -3.03 -1.52
C TRP A 188 -14.13 -2.25 -1.65
N CYS A 189 -13.56 -2.15 -2.86
CA CYS A 189 -12.37 -1.33 -3.09
C CYS A 189 -12.62 0.16 -2.76
N PHE A 190 -13.76 0.72 -3.15
CA PHE A 190 -14.10 2.11 -2.84
C PHE A 190 -14.41 2.31 -1.34
N ALA A 191 -15.01 1.32 -0.67
CA ALA A 191 -15.19 1.31 0.77
C ALA A 191 -13.86 1.31 1.53
N MET A 192 -12.85 0.57 1.04
CA MET A 192 -11.49 0.63 1.58
C MET A 192 -10.92 2.04 1.49
N ILE A 193 -11.10 2.74 0.37
CA ILE A 193 -10.66 4.13 0.22
C ILE A 193 -11.42 5.01 1.23
N ALA A 194 -12.73 4.88 1.34
CA ALA A 194 -13.55 5.65 2.28
C ALA A 194 -13.11 5.44 3.74
N ALA A 195 -12.73 4.22 4.12
CA ALA A 195 -12.21 3.90 5.45
C ALA A 195 -10.78 4.43 5.70
N ILE A 196 -9.94 4.55 4.65
CA ILE A 196 -8.55 5.02 4.76
C ILE A 196 -8.47 6.56 4.78
N LEU A 197 -9.37 7.26 4.10
CA LEU A 197 -9.34 8.72 3.98
C LEU A 197 -9.30 9.47 5.33
N PRO A 198 -10.10 9.13 6.36
CA PRO A 198 -10.01 9.76 7.68
C PRO A 198 -8.62 9.65 8.30
N TYR A 199 -7.99 8.47 8.17
CA TYR A 199 -6.62 8.29 8.61
C TYR A 199 -5.66 9.24 7.89
N ILE A 200 -5.72 9.34 6.56
CA ILE A 200 -4.85 10.23 5.78
C ILE A 200 -5.02 11.68 6.26
N MET A 201 -6.25 12.13 6.47
CA MET A 201 -6.53 13.50 6.93
C MET A 201 -5.89 13.79 8.29
N LEU A 202 -5.99 12.87 9.26
CA LEU A 202 -5.40 13.04 10.58
C LEU A 202 -3.87 12.86 10.53
N ASN A 203 -3.37 11.94 9.76
CA ASN A 203 -1.93 11.67 9.63
C ASN A 203 -1.18 12.84 8.99
N LEU A 204 -1.72 13.44 7.93
CA LEU A 204 -1.19 14.67 7.30
C LEU A 204 -1.38 15.92 8.17
N GLY A 205 -2.14 15.82 9.24
CA GLY A 205 -2.43 16.94 10.16
C GLY A 205 -3.37 17.99 9.56
N ILE A 206 -4.25 17.62 8.62
CA ILE A 206 -5.23 18.52 8.00
C ILE A 206 -6.20 19.07 9.05
N LEU A 207 -6.66 18.22 9.97
CA LEU A 207 -7.55 18.59 11.08
C LEU A 207 -6.79 19.12 12.31
N GLY A 208 -5.50 19.43 12.16
CA GLY A 208 -4.64 19.93 13.22
C GLY A 208 -3.67 18.88 13.78
N ARG A 209 -2.44 19.29 14.04
CA ARG A 209 -1.34 18.41 14.51
C ARG A 209 -1.64 17.68 15.81
N ARG A 210 -2.47 18.22 16.69
CA ARG A 210 -2.88 17.60 17.95
C ARG A 210 -3.69 16.31 17.75
N TYR A 211 -4.32 16.13 16.57
CA TYR A 211 -5.14 14.97 16.24
C TYR A 211 -4.40 13.92 15.44
N LYS A 212 -3.12 14.13 15.19
CA LYS A 212 -2.29 13.22 14.41
C LYS A 212 -2.35 11.78 14.94
N VAL A 213 -2.40 10.83 14.01
CA VAL A 213 -2.35 9.38 14.24
C VAL A 213 -1.37 8.73 13.26
N PHE A 214 -0.83 7.58 13.64
CA PHE A 214 -0.08 6.73 12.72
C PHE A 214 -0.87 5.48 12.38
N MET A 215 -0.52 4.87 11.24
CA MET A 215 -1.17 3.64 10.78
C MET A 215 -0.82 2.46 11.69
N GLY A 216 0.43 2.34 12.06
CA GLY A 216 1.00 1.23 12.81
C GLY A 216 1.21 -0.02 11.97
N ASP A 217 1.88 -1.02 12.56
CA ASP A 217 2.09 -2.32 11.94
C ASP A 217 0.76 -3.07 11.75
N ALA A 218 -0.22 -2.82 12.62
CA ALA A 218 -1.59 -3.29 12.46
C ALA A 218 -2.19 -2.86 11.11
N GLY A 219 -2.00 -1.60 10.72
CA GLY A 219 -2.62 -1.07 9.52
C GLY A 219 -1.86 -1.38 8.24
N SER A 220 -0.54 -1.30 8.25
CA SER A 220 0.26 -1.65 7.08
C SER A 220 0.11 -3.13 6.70
N THR A 221 0.05 -4.02 7.69
CA THR A 221 -0.21 -5.44 7.49
C THR A 221 -1.63 -5.70 6.97
N LEU A 222 -2.64 -5.04 7.54
CA LEU A 222 -4.04 -5.11 7.07
C LEU A 222 -4.14 -4.71 5.59
N ILE A 223 -3.58 -3.55 5.23
CA ILE A 223 -3.65 -3.03 3.87
C ILE A 223 -2.96 -3.97 2.89
N GLY A 224 -1.73 -4.39 3.18
CA GLY A 224 -1.00 -5.32 2.32
C GLY A 224 -1.74 -6.65 2.13
N PHE A 225 -2.32 -7.18 3.20
CA PHE A 225 -3.14 -8.40 3.14
C PHE A 225 -4.43 -8.20 2.33
N THR A 226 -5.12 -7.08 2.51
CA THR A 226 -6.35 -6.78 1.74
C THR A 226 -6.06 -6.63 0.25
N VAL A 227 -4.96 -5.96 -0.10
CA VAL A 227 -4.54 -5.80 -1.50
C VAL A 227 -4.27 -7.16 -2.13
N ILE A 228 -3.47 -8.03 -1.50
CA ILE A 228 -3.18 -9.35 -2.08
C ILE A 228 -4.41 -10.25 -2.12
N TRP A 229 -5.30 -10.17 -1.11
CA TRP A 229 -6.57 -10.91 -1.10
C TRP A 229 -7.41 -10.57 -2.33
N ILE A 230 -7.68 -9.27 -2.55
CA ILE A 230 -8.49 -8.82 -3.69
C ILE A 230 -7.79 -9.14 -5.01
N LEU A 231 -6.48 -8.99 -5.11
CA LEU A 231 -5.74 -9.34 -6.32
C LEU A 231 -5.83 -10.83 -6.63
N LEU A 232 -5.75 -11.72 -5.64
CA LEU A 232 -5.94 -13.16 -5.86
C LEU A 232 -7.39 -13.49 -6.27
N GLU A 233 -8.38 -12.86 -5.63
CA GLU A 233 -9.79 -13.03 -5.96
C GLU A 233 -10.10 -12.63 -7.41
N THR A 234 -9.38 -11.62 -7.93
CA THR A 234 -9.66 -11.00 -9.23
C THR A 234 -8.73 -11.44 -10.36
N THR A 235 -7.61 -12.06 -10.05
CA THR A 235 -6.64 -12.54 -11.05
C THR A 235 -6.69 -14.04 -11.27
N GLN A 236 -7.42 -14.79 -10.43
CA GLN A 236 -7.46 -16.25 -10.48
C GLN A 236 -8.88 -16.74 -10.72
N GLY A 237 -9.02 -17.99 -11.19
CA GLY A 237 -10.32 -18.60 -11.46
C GLY A 237 -10.75 -18.51 -12.93
N LYS A 238 -12.00 -18.90 -13.21
CA LYS A 238 -12.52 -18.98 -14.61
C LYS A 238 -12.85 -17.62 -15.20
N THR A 239 -13.25 -16.67 -14.38
CA THR A 239 -13.57 -15.28 -14.77
C THR A 239 -12.66 -14.36 -14.00
N HIS A 240 -11.48 -14.08 -14.52
CA HIS A 240 -10.50 -13.18 -13.89
C HIS A 240 -10.48 -11.84 -14.67
N PRO A 241 -11.07 -10.78 -14.10
CA PRO A 241 -11.15 -9.47 -14.75
C PRO A 241 -9.80 -8.73 -14.79
N ILE A 242 -8.81 -9.22 -14.05
CA ILE A 242 -7.46 -8.62 -13.97
C ILE A 242 -6.45 -9.70 -14.33
N SER A 243 -5.56 -9.40 -15.26
CA SER A 243 -4.42 -10.28 -15.56
C SER A 243 -3.40 -10.25 -14.42
N PRO A 244 -2.71 -11.37 -14.11
CA PRO A 244 -1.67 -11.40 -13.07
C PRO A 244 -0.55 -10.35 -13.28
N VAL A 245 -0.25 -10.02 -14.53
CA VAL A 245 0.75 -8.99 -14.86
C VAL A 245 0.25 -7.58 -14.49
N THR A 246 -1.03 -7.29 -14.71
CA THR A 246 -1.66 -6.01 -14.33
C THR A 246 -1.61 -5.81 -12.81
N ALA A 247 -1.73 -6.87 -12.01
CA ALA A 247 -1.56 -6.79 -10.56
C ALA A 247 -0.18 -6.22 -10.16
N LEU A 248 0.90 -6.55 -10.89
CA LEU A 248 2.23 -5.99 -10.63
C LEU A 248 2.28 -4.47 -10.87
N TRP A 249 1.59 -3.95 -11.89
CA TRP A 249 1.51 -2.53 -12.19
C TRP A 249 0.73 -1.76 -11.12
N ILE A 250 -0.33 -2.36 -10.58
CA ILE A 250 -1.17 -1.76 -9.53
C ILE A 250 -0.38 -1.53 -8.23
N ILE A 251 0.51 -2.45 -7.87
CA ILE A 251 1.35 -2.34 -6.66
C ILE A 251 2.81 -2.01 -6.97
N ALA A 252 3.09 -1.45 -8.15
CA ALA A 252 4.44 -1.29 -8.68
C ALA A 252 5.40 -0.59 -7.71
N ILE A 253 5.04 0.58 -7.18
CA ILE A 253 5.94 1.35 -6.30
C ILE A 253 6.25 0.61 -5.00
N PRO A 254 5.27 0.13 -4.20
CA PRO A 254 5.58 -0.66 -3.01
C PRO A 254 6.47 -1.88 -3.30
N LEU A 255 6.13 -2.63 -4.34
CA LEU A 255 6.85 -3.85 -4.72
C LEU A 255 8.28 -3.56 -5.19
N MET A 256 8.46 -2.60 -6.10
CA MET A 256 9.76 -2.21 -6.62
C MET A 256 10.68 -1.68 -5.52
N ASP A 257 10.17 -0.84 -4.61
CA ASP A 257 10.95 -0.27 -3.50
C ASP A 257 11.42 -1.37 -2.55
N MET A 258 10.52 -2.27 -2.15
CA MET A 258 10.86 -3.41 -1.29
C MET A 258 11.94 -4.27 -1.92
N VAL A 259 11.74 -4.74 -3.16
CA VAL A 259 12.69 -5.67 -3.83
C VAL A 259 14.05 -4.99 -4.05
N ALA A 260 14.07 -3.72 -4.46
CA ALA A 260 15.33 -2.98 -4.66
C ALA A 260 16.13 -2.84 -3.35
N ILE A 261 15.45 -2.57 -2.24
CA ILE A 261 16.09 -2.45 -0.92
C ILE A 261 16.57 -3.81 -0.41
N MET A 262 15.76 -4.86 -0.52
CA MET A 262 16.14 -6.22 -0.10
C MET A 262 17.34 -6.73 -0.90
N TYR A 263 17.32 -6.60 -2.23
CA TYR A 263 18.44 -6.95 -3.08
C TYR A 263 19.75 -6.23 -2.67
N ARG A 264 19.63 -4.94 -2.36
CA ARG A 264 20.78 -4.15 -1.92
C ARG A 264 21.31 -4.57 -0.57
N ARG A 265 20.42 -4.89 0.41
CA ARG A 265 20.83 -5.42 1.72
C ARG A 265 21.58 -6.72 1.56
N LEU A 266 21.04 -7.67 0.80
CA LEU A 266 21.70 -8.95 0.50
C LEU A 266 23.08 -8.75 -0.14
N ARG A 267 23.21 -7.85 -1.14
CA ARG A 267 24.53 -7.53 -1.75
C ARG A 267 25.55 -6.95 -0.77
N LYS A 268 25.10 -6.42 0.35
CA LYS A 268 25.98 -5.88 1.41
C LYS A 268 26.22 -6.88 2.55
N GLY A 269 25.76 -8.12 2.43
CA GLY A 269 25.82 -9.13 3.49
C GLY A 269 24.92 -8.81 4.69
N MET A 270 23.94 -7.91 4.54
CA MET A 270 22.99 -7.53 5.58
C MET A 270 21.74 -8.39 5.51
N SER A 271 21.07 -8.59 6.65
CA SER A 271 19.75 -9.22 6.66
C SER A 271 18.76 -8.42 5.81
N PRO A 272 17.90 -9.08 5.00
CA PRO A 272 16.83 -8.41 4.24
C PRO A 272 15.89 -7.59 5.12
N PHE A 273 15.75 -7.95 6.39
CA PHE A 273 14.88 -7.33 7.38
C PHE A 273 15.54 -6.20 8.18
N SER A 274 16.82 -5.92 7.93
CA SER A 274 17.53 -4.84 8.64
C SER A 274 16.87 -3.49 8.36
N PRO A 275 16.75 -2.58 9.34
CA PRO A 275 16.30 -1.22 9.10
C PRO A 275 17.21 -0.51 8.08
N ASP A 276 16.63 0.20 7.12
CA ASP A 276 17.38 0.99 6.14
C ASP A 276 16.75 2.38 5.96
N ARG A 277 17.57 3.38 5.64
CA ARG A 277 17.13 4.75 5.33
C ARG A 277 17.31 5.08 3.85
N GLN A 278 17.06 4.13 2.96
CA GLN A 278 17.30 4.30 1.53
C GLN A 278 16.08 3.99 0.66
N HIS A 279 14.91 3.92 1.28
CA HIS A 279 13.64 3.91 0.58
C HIS A 279 13.47 5.16 -0.30
N ILE A 280 12.64 5.08 -1.33
CA ILE A 280 12.40 6.16 -2.29
C ILE A 280 12.07 7.49 -1.59
N HIS A 281 11.24 7.48 -0.55
CA HIS A 281 10.86 8.68 0.18
C HIS A 281 12.08 9.35 0.86
N HIS A 282 12.99 8.59 1.43
CA HIS A 282 14.23 9.14 1.99
C HIS A 282 15.14 9.76 0.93
N LEU A 283 15.19 9.17 -0.26
CA LEU A 283 16.00 9.67 -1.35
C LEU A 283 15.48 10.99 -1.90
N ILE A 284 14.15 11.10 -2.08
CA ILE A 284 13.48 12.32 -2.52
C ILE A 284 13.67 13.44 -1.48
N MET A 285 13.51 13.14 -0.18
CA MET A 285 13.76 14.12 0.87
C MET A 285 15.23 14.57 0.93
N ARG A 286 16.19 13.67 0.72
CA ARG A 286 17.62 14.02 0.61
C ARG A 286 17.91 14.90 -0.60
N ALA A 287 17.14 14.78 -1.69
CA ALA A 287 17.22 15.67 -2.84
C ALA A 287 16.69 17.09 -2.55
N GLY A 288 16.18 17.35 -1.34
CA GLY A 288 15.71 18.66 -0.88
C GLY A 288 14.22 18.89 -1.09
N PHE A 289 13.43 17.84 -1.22
CA PHE A 289 11.97 17.93 -1.18
C PHE A 289 11.48 17.79 0.26
N THR A 290 10.34 18.40 0.57
CA THR A 290 9.66 18.20 1.86
C THR A 290 8.97 16.84 1.89
N SER A 291 8.59 16.35 3.08
CA SER A 291 7.84 15.09 3.24
C SER A 291 6.52 15.13 2.44
N ARG A 292 5.78 16.26 2.46
CA ARG A 292 4.55 16.41 1.66
C ARG A 292 4.80 16.37 0.15
N GLN A 293 5.88 16.97 -0.33
CA GLN A 293 6.25 16.90 -1.74
C GLN A 293 6.67 15.49 -2.14
N ALA A 294 7.40 14.79 -1.27
CA ALA A 294 7.75 13.38 -1.49
C ALA A 294 6.50 12.50 -1.56
N PHE A 295 5.56 12.67 -0.63
CA PHE A 295 4.26 11.99 -0.65
C PHE A 295 3.54 12.19 -1.99
N VAL A 296 3.35 13.44 -2.43
CA VAL A 296 2.65 13.75 -3.69
C VAL A 296 3.37 13.15 -4.89
N LEU A 297 4.70 13.31 -4.99
CA LEU A 297 5.47 12.79 -6.13
C LEU A 297 5.41 11.27 -6.22
N ILE A 298 5.53 10.56 -5.10
CA ILE A 298 5.51 9.09 -5.07
C ILE A 298 4.10 8.58 -5.38
N THR A 299 3.06 9.20 -4.81
CA THR A 299 1.66 8.82 -5.06
C THR A 299 1.27 9.07 -6.53
N LEU A 300 1.69 10.19 -7.13
CA LEU A 300 1.47 10.46 -8.56
C LEU A 300 2.22 9.45 -9.44
N ALA A 301 3.46 9.10 -9.11
CA ALA A 301 4.19 8.07 -9.84
C ALA A 301 3.51 6.70 -9.75
N ALA A 302 3.00 6.34 -8.57
CA ALA A 302 2.22 5.11 -8.39
C ALA A 302 0.92 5.14 -9.20
N ALA A 303 0.19 6.27 -9.19
CA ALA A 303 -1.03 6.45 -9.96
C ALA A 303 -0.76 6.32 -11.47
N LEU A 304 0.34 6.90 -11.96
CA LEU A 304 0.75 6.77 -13.36
C LEU A 304 1.01 5.31 -13.74
N LEU A 305 1.79 4.58 -12.93
CA LEU A 305 2.09 3.17 -13.21
C LEU A 305 0.82 2.30 -13.14
N ALA A 306 -0.01 2.49 -12.13
CA ALA A 306 -1.29 1.79 -12.01
C ALA A 306 -2.22 2.11 -13.19
N SER A 307 -2.27 3.37 -13.66
CA SER A 307 -3.05 3.76 -14.83
C SER A 307 -2.60 3.08 -16.13
N ILE A 308 -1.28 2.83 -16.29
CA ILE A 308 -0.77 2.05 -17.42
C ILE A 308 -1.36 0.63 -17.37
N GLY A 309 -1.35 -0.02 -16.19
CA GLY A 309 -1.95 -1.33 -15.99
C GLY A 309 -3.46 -1.33 -16.31
N VAL A 310 -4.21 -0.38 -15.74
CA VAL A 310 -5.66 -0.25 -15.95
C VAL A 310 -6.00 -0.02 -17.43
N LEU A 311 -5.28 0.88 -18.12
CA LEU A 311 -5.52 1.17 -19.53
C LEU A 311 -5.17 -0.03 -20.43
N ALA A 312 -4.11 -0.76 -20.12
CA ALA A 312 -3.75 -1.96 -20.86
C ALA A 312 -4.81 -3.06 -20.71
N GLU A 313 -5.31 -3.27 -19.49
CA GLU A 313 -6.38 -4.22 -19.19
C GLU A 313 -7.66 -3.85 -19.95
N TYR A 314 -8.09 -2.60 -19.85
CA TYR A 314 -9.32 -2.13 -20.50
C TYR A 314 -9.25 -2.14 -22.02
N SER A 315 -8.09 -1.83 -22.61
CA SER A 315 -7.94 -1.74 -24.05
C SER A 315 -7.86 -3.10 -24.75
N HIS A 316 -7.41 -4.15 -24.04
CA HIS A 316 -7.12 -5.50 -24.57
C HIS A 316 -6.14 -5.53 -25.77
N PHE A 317 -5.51 -4.38 -26.11
CA PHE A 317 -4.61 -4.29 -27.26
C PHE A 317 -3.18 -4.74 -26.94
N VAL A 318 -2.79 -4.68 -25.67
CA VAL A 318 -1.42 -4.96 -25.25
C VAL A 318 -1.35 -6.38 -24.65
N PRO A 319 -0.64 -7.31 -25.27
CA PRO A 319 -0.49 -8.66 -24.73
C PRO A 319 0.20 -8.66 -23.36
N GLU A 320 -0.16 -9.60 -22.49
CA GLU A 320 0.39 -9.72 -21.14
C GLU A 320 1.93 -9.83 -21.11
N TRP A 321 2.52 -10.58 -22.06
CA TRP A 321 3.97 -10.69 -22.14
C TRP A 321 4.67 -9.35 -22.42
N VAL A 322 4.05 -8.47 -23.24
CA VAL A 322 4.57 -7.11 -23.48
C VAL A 322 4.49 -6.29 -22.19
N MET A 323 3.34 -6.36 -21.50
CA MET A 323 3.16 -5.69 -20.22
C MET A 323 4.18 -6.15 -19.17
N LEU A 324 4.51 -7.45 -19.13
CA LEU A 324 5.55 -7.98 -18.27
C LEU A 324 6.93 -7.42 -18.62
N VAL A 325 7.29 -7.41 -19.91
CA VAL A 325 8.57 -6.85 -20.36
C VAL A 325 8.69 -5.37 -20.00
N LEU A 326 7.64 -4.59 -20.25
CA LEU A 326 7.61 -3.16 -19.88
C LEU A 326 7.71 -2.96 -18.36
N PHE A 327 7.03 -3.80 -17.57
CA PHE A 327 7.15 -3.77 -16.11
C PHE A 327 8.58 -4.07 -15.65
N LEU A 328 9.22 -5.10 -16.21
CA LEU A 328 10.61 -5.44 -15.89
C LEU A 328 11.58 -4.32 -16.28
N LEU A 329 11.37 -3.67 -17.44
CA LEU A 329 12.15 -2.51 -17.83
C LEU A 329 11.97 -1.34 -16.83
N ALA A 330 10.73 -1.04 -16.44
CA ALA A 330 10.44 -0.03 -15.41
C ALA A 330 11.11 -0.39 -14.07
N PHE A 331 11.07 -1.66 -13.68
CA PHE A 331 11.69 -2.16 -12.46
C PHE A 331 13.23 -2.02 -12.50
N PHE A 332 13.87 -2.40 -13.61
CA PHE A 332 15.31 -2.22 -13.76
C PHE A 332 15.72 -0.75 -13.78
N LEU A 333 14.94 0.10 -14.44
CA LEU A 333 15.14 1.55 -14.43
C LEU A 333 15.03 2.10 -13.01
N TYR A 334 13.99 1.70 -12.27
CA TYR A 334 13.81 2.05 -10.85
C TYR A 334 15.04 1.64 -10.03
N GLY A 335 15.46 0.40 -10.12
CA GLY A 335 16.64 -0.12 -9.42
C GLY A 335 17.93 0.62 -9.77
N TYR A 336 18.11 1.00 -11.05
CA TYR A 336 19.23 1.82 -11.51
C TYR A 336 19.19 3.23 -10.90
N CYS A 337 18.01 3.86 -10.88
CA CYS A 337 17.82 5.17 -10.26
C CYS A 337 18.13 5.12 -8.76
N ILE A 338 17.64 4.10 -8.04
CA ILE A 338 17.93 3.90 -6.61
C ILE A 338 19.43 3.72 -6.35
N LYS A 339 20.14 2.89 -7.15
CA LYS A 339 21.60 2.72 -7.03
C LYS A 339 22.36 4.04 -7.21
N ARG A 340 21.91 4.90 -8.13
CA ARG A 340 22.54 6.18 -8.43
C ARG A 340 21.91 7.36 -7.67
N ALA A 341 20.97 7.11 -6.81
CA ALA A 341 20.18 8.11 -6.09
C ALA A 341 21.02 9.21 -5.41
N TRP A 342 22.20 8.87 -4.90
CA TRP A 342 23.15 9.84 -4.35
C TRP A 342 23.67 10.86 -5.39
N LYS A 343 23.92 10.38 -6.63
CA LYS A 343 24.38 11.28 -7.70
C LYS A 343 23.21 12.15 -8.17
N VAL A 344 22.01 11.55 -8.31
CA VAL A 344 20.76 12.22 -8.70
C VAL A 344 20.35 13.25 -7.64
N ALA A 345 20.35 12.90 -6.35
CA ALA A 345 20.03 13.83 -5.27
C ALA A 345 20.98 15.04 -5.22
N ARG A 346 22.29 14.81 -5.41
CA ARG A 346 23.28 15.90 -5.52
C ARG A 346 23.05 16.79 -6.74
N PHE A 347 22.72 16.21 -7.89
CA PHE A 347 22.39 16.94 -9.11
C PHE A 347 21.14 17.83 -8.92
N ILE A 348 20.04 17.26 -8.44
CA ILE A 348 18.79 18.00 -8.18
C ILE A 348 19.02 19.12 -7.17
N LYS A 349 19.80 18.87 -6.11
CA LYS A 349 20.16 19.90 -5.12
C LYS A 349 20.97 21.05 -5.73
N ARG A 350 21.88 20.76 -6.67
CA ARG A 350 22.61 21.79 -7.42
C ARG A 350 21.70 22.61 -8.33
N VAL A 351 20.79 21.95 -9.07
CA VAL A 351 19.82 22.62 -9.93
C VAL A 351 18.90 23.52 -9.13
N LYS A 352 18.33 23.03 -8.02
CA LYS A 352 17.49 23.86 -7.12
C LYS A 352 18.25 25.06 -6.54
N ARG A 353 19.53 24.90 -6.18
CA ARG A 353 20.36 26.03 -5.70
C ARG A 353 20.58 27.06 -6.81
N ARG A 354 20.84 26.63 -8.06
CA ARG A 354 20.98 27.55 -9.21
C ARG A 354 19.69 28.32 -9.48
N LEU A 355 18.54 27.65 -9.51
CA LEU A 355 17.24 28.27 -9.73
C LEU A 355 16.86 29.25 -8.60
N ARG A 356 17.20 28.96 -7.35
CA ARG A 356 17.00 29.91 -6.24
C ARG A 356 17.90 31.13 -6.34
N ARG A 357 19.16 30.95 -6.79
CA ARG A 357 20.12 32.04 -6.97
C ARG A 357 19.68 32.95 -8.09
N ASN A 358 19.15 32.43 -9.17
CA ASN A 358 18.61 33.22 -10.29
C ASN A 358 17.29 33.95 -9.97
N ARG A 359 16.49 33.45 -9.01
CA ARG A 359 15.26 34.11 -8.54
C ARG A 359 15.51 35.14 -7.41
N GLY A 360 16.66 35.05 -6.73
CA GLY A 360 17.05 35.98 -5.66
C GLY A 360 18.05 37.08 -6.07
N GLY A 361 18.42 37.13 -7.32
CA GLY A 361 19.37 38.10 -7.84
C GLY A 361 18.69 39.35 -8.42
N SER A 362 18.01 40.10 -7.56
CA SER A 362 17.88 41.57 -7.82
C SER A 362 18.84 42.25 -6.85
N PRO A 363 19.93 42.87 -7.30
CA PRO A 363 20.72 43.72 -6.44
C PRO A 363 19.90 44.99 -6.18
N ASN A 364 19.55 45.24 -4.93
CA ASN A 364 19.16 46.58 -4.52
C ASN A 364 20.33 47.52 -4.82
N LEU A 365 20.28 48.13 -5.99
CA LEU A 365 20.92 49.38 -6.27
C LEU A 365 19.99 50.47 -5.72
N THR A 366 20.22 50.86 -4.50
CA THR A 366 19.85 52.22 -4.03
C THR A 366 20.94 52.70 -3.11
N LYS A 367 21.59 53.71 -3.59
CA LYS A 367 22.48 54.61 -2.88
C LYS A 367 21.80 55.26 -1.68
#